data_f85b4bac0e5ae4bcbb38012c445ea957
#
_entry.id   f85b4bac0e5ae4bcbb38012c445ea957
#
_cell.length_a   1.000
_cell.length_b   1.000
_cell.length_c   1.000
_cell.angle_alpha   90.00
_cell.angle_beta   90.00
_cell.angle_gamma   90.00
#
_symmetry.space_group_name_H-M   'P 1'
#
loop_
_entity.id
_entity.type
_entity.pdbx_description
1 polymer ?
#
loop_
_entity_poly.entity_id
_entity_poly.type
_entity_poly.pdbx_seq_one_letter_code
_entity_poly.pdbx_strand_id
1 'polypeptide(L)'
;MEHTVKHDHKLPIALGVMCKFIKKRLNMSNYKISTDKDKLDLIAIHDFLTNRSYWAIGRSFETVKRSIENSICFGVYDSSDKLVGFARVLTDYAVFAYIMDVFILEEYRKQGLSKQLMNAIMQHSDLQGLQRFMLATNDAHELYEKYGFRHTLISDKIMEIVNKPQ
;
A
#
# COMPACT_ATOMS: atom_id res chain seq x y z
N MET A 1 6.26 36.08 56.66
CA MET A 1 5.95 34.70 56.19
C MET A 1 5.39 34.81 54.79
N GLU A 2 6.26 34.63 53.79
CA GLU A 2 5.89 34.69 52.37
C GLU A 2 5.51 33.28 51.89
N HIS A 3 4.29 33.12 51.44
CA HIS A 3 3.85 31.91 50.76
C HIS A 3 4.08 32.03 49.25
N THR A 4 5.11 31.35 48.79
CA THR A 4 5.40 31.21 47.34
C THR A 4 4.51 30.13 46.75
N VAL A 5 3.55 30.52 45.92
CA VAL A 5 2.70 29.59 45.14
C VAL A 5 3.44 29.19 43.87
N LYS A 6 3.88 27.95 43.76
CA LYS A 6 4.42 27.37 42.54
C LYS A 6 3.26 27.04 41.60
N HIS A 7 3.17 27.74 40.48
CA HIS A 7 2.29 27.39 39.39
C HIS A 7 2.93 26.30 38.49
N ASP A 8 2.47 25.09 38.66
CA ASP A 8 2.77 23.98 37.74
C ASP A 8 1.96 24.19 36.44
N HIS A 9 2.62 24.67 35.37
CA HIS A 9 2.06 24.75 34.05
C HIS A 9 2.11 23.37 33.37
N LYS A 10 1.19 22.46 33.73
CA LYS A 10 0.89 21.30 32.89
C LYS A 10 0.13 21.78 31.68
N LEU A 11 0.77 21.73 30.50
CA LEU A 11 0.09 21.95 29.22
C LEU A 11 -1.10 21.01 29.08
N PRO A 12 -2.28 21.48 28.62
CA PRO A 12 -3.47 20.65 28.52
C PRO A 12 -3.25 19.46 27.56
N ILE A 13 -3.65 18.26 27.97
CA ILE A 13 -3.57 17.01 27.19
C ILE A 13 -4.19 17.18 25.77
N ALA A 14 -5.19 18.05 25.65
CA ALA A 14 -5.81 18.42 24.38
C ALA A 14 -4.84 19.01 23.34
N LEU A 15 -3.84 19.79 23.78
CA LEU A 15 -2.87 20.42 22.86
C LEU A 15 -1.91 19.37 22.26
N GLY A 16 -1.53 18.37 23.04
CA GLY A 16 -0.66 17.28 22.60
C GLY A 16 -1.35 16.35 21.58
N VAL A 17 -2.64 16.09 21.78
CA VAL A 17 -3.46 15.29 20.86
C VAL A 17 -3.69 16.06 19.55
N MET A 18 -4.02 17.35 19.64
CA MET A 18 -4.23 18.20 18.46
C MET A 18 -2.93 18.38 17.65
N CYS A 19 -1.78 18.52 18.30
CA CYS A 19 -0.47 18.60 17.64
C CYS A 19 -0.10 17.29 16.92
N LYS A 20 -0.43 16.12 17.49
CA LYS A 20 -0.28 14.82 16.82
C LYS A 20 -1.20 14.67 15.61
N PHE A 21 -2.44 15.14 15.69
CA PHE A 21 -3.38 15.13 14.56
C PHE A 21 -2.95 16.09 13.44
N ILE A 22 -2.47 17.27 13.78
CA ILE A 22 -1.95 18.27 12.82
C ILE A 22 -0.68 17.72 12.15
N LYS A 23 0.31 17.17 12.90
CA LYS A 23 1.50 16.52 12.33
C LYS A 23 1.13 15.33 11.42
N LYS A 24 0.16 14.51 11.81
CA LYS A 24 -0.33 13.39 10.99
C LYS A 24 -0.99 13.87 9.69
N ARG A 25 -1.77 14.96 9.76
CA ARG A 25 -2.44 15.56 8.59
C ARG A 25 -1.44 16.27 7.66
N LEU A 26 -0.41 16.93 8.20
CA LEU A 26 0.70 17.53 7.46
C LEU A 26 1.57 16.47 6.77
N ASN A 27 1.87 15.34 7.44
CA ASN A 27 2.60 14.23 6.81
C ASN A 27 1.80 13.53 5.70
N MET A 28 0.46 13.52 5.77
CA MET A 28 -0.39 12.93 4.72
C MET A 28 -0.43 13.78 3.44
N SER A 29 -0.08 15.07 3.50
CA SER A 29 -0.07 15.97 2.34
C SER A 29 1.18 15.85 1.47
N ASN A 30 2.22 15.14 1.94
CA ASN A 30 3.52 15.07 1.27
C ASN A 30 3.66 13.88 0.30
N TYR A 31 2.61 13.05 0.17
CA TYR A 31 2.63 11.88 -0.70
C TYR A 31 1.50 11.94 -1.71
N LYS A 32 1.80 11.51 -2.94
CA LYS A 32 0.83 11.42 -4.03
C LYS A 32 0.70 9.97 -4.47
N ILE A 33 -0.49 9.58 -4.91
CA ILE A 33 -0.71 8.29 -5.56
C ILE A 33 -1.12 8.55 -7.00
N SER A 34 -0.51 7.84 -7.93
CA SER A 34 -0.79 7.96 -9.36
C SER A 34 -0.91 6.59 -10.00
N THR A 35 -1.81 6.48 -10.98
CA THR A 35 -1.96 5.31 -11.85
C THR A 35 -1.28 5.50 -13.21
N ASP A 36 -0.62 6.62 -13.39
CA ASP A 36 0.17 6.93 -14.58
C ASP A 36 1.40 6.03 -14.66
N LYS A 37 1.41 5.11 -15.62
CA LYS A 37 2.50 4.13 -15.80
C LYS A 37 3.80 4.77 -16.25
N ASP A 38 3.75 5.92 -16.93
CA ASP A 38 4.95 6.62 -17.41
C ASP A 38 5.78 7.21 -16.26
N LYS A 39 5.16 7.37 -15.07
CA LYS A 39 5.85 7.80 -13.85
C LYS A 39 6.51 6.67 -13.07
N LEU A 40 6.25 5.40 -13.43
CA LEU A 40 6.75 4.28 -12.66
C LEU A 40 8.27 4.12 -12.85
N ASP A 41 8.99 4.04 -11.75
CA ASP A 41 10.39 3.61 -11.75
C ASP A 41 10.46 2.08 -11.81
N LEU A 42 10.53 1.54 -13.03
CA LEU A 42 10.57 0.10 -13.28
C LEU A 42 11.79 -0.56 -12.66
N ILE A 43 12.91 0.16 -12.55
CA ILE A 43 14.15 -0.36 -11.96
C ILE A 43 13.95 -0.53 -10.45
N ALA A 44 13.43 0.50 -9.78
CA ALA A 44 13.14 0.44 -8.35
C ALA A 44 12.09 -0.62 -8.01
N ILE A 45 11.04 -0.75 -8.82
CA ILE A 45 10.01 -1.79 -8.64
C ILE A 45 10.62 -3.18 -8.81
N HIS A 46 11.40 -3.40 -9.88
CA HIS A 46 12.05 -4.67 -10.12
C HIS A 46 13.03 -5.03 -8.99
N ASP A 47 13.89 -4.09 -8.56
CA ASP A 47 14.82 -4.31 -7.45
C ASP A 47 14.09 -4.75 -6.18
N PHE A 48 13.02 -4.03 -5.81
CA PHE A 48 12.24 -4.41 -4.62
C PHE A 48 11.64 -5.81 -4.77
N LEU A 49 10.98 -6.09 -5.87
CA LEU A 49 10.29 -7.36 -6.07
C LEU A 49 11.27 -8.53 -6.10
N THR A 50 12.37 -8.40 -6.82
CA THR A 50 13.33 -9.48 -7.06
C THR A 50 14.24 -9.76 -5.86
N ASN A 51 14.65 -8.71 -5.12
CA ASN A 51 15.68 -8.82 -4.09
C ASN A 51 15.16 -8.67 -2.66
N ARG A 52 13.97 -8.07 -2.47
CA ARG A 52 13.49 -7.65 -1.14
C ARG A 52 12.12 -8.21 -0.77
N SER A 53 11.34 -8.72 -1.73
CA SER A 53 10.05 -9.35 -1.47
C SER A 53 10.19 -10.87 -1.33
N TYR A 54 9.42 -11.50 -0.45
CA TYR A 54 9.40 -12.95 -0.30
C TYR A 54 8.57 -13.66 -1.39
N TRP A 55 7.70 -12.92 -2.08
CA TRP A 55 6.74 -13.50 -3.05
C TRP A 55 7.16 -13.40 -4.51
N ALA A 56 8.25 -12.67 -4.81
CA ALA A 56 8.69 -12.43 -6.17
C ALA A 56 10.22 -12.54 -6.36
N ILE A 57 10.92 -13.21 -5.43
CA ILE A 57 12.37 -13.42 -5.48
C ILE A 57 12.77 -14.02 -6.83
N GLY A 58 13.78 -13.42 -7.46
CA GLY A 58 14.35 -13.89 -8.73
C GLY A 58 13.48 -13.62 -9.97
N ARG A 59 12.37 -12.86 -9.85
CA ARG A 59 11.55 -12.50 -10.99
C ARG A 59 12.34 -11.61 -11.95
N SER A 60 12.40 -12.00 -13.25
CA SER A 60 13.15 -11.24 -14.25
C SER A 60 12.55 -9.87 -14.53
N PHE A 61 13.39 -8.93 -14.99
CA PHE A 61 12.97 -7.57 -15.36
C PHE A 61 11.86 -7.58 -16.42
N GLU A 62 12.00 -8.42 -17.45
CA GLU A 62 11.00 -8.54 -18.52
C GLU A 62 9.65 -9.07 -17.98
N THR A 63 9.68 -9.99 -17.01
CA THR A 63 8.45 -10.47 -16.36
C THR A 63 7.78 -9.36 -15.56
N VAL A 64 8.53 -8.57 -14.80
CA VAL A 64 8.00 -7.43 -14.05
C VAL A 64 7.41 -6.39 -15.00
N LYS A 65 8.15 -6.00 -16.04
CA LYS A 65 7.71 -5.05 -17.06
C LYS A 65 6.39 -5.49 -17.71
N ARG A 66 6.33 -6.72 -18.22
CA ARG A 66 5.12 -7.29 -18.84
C ARG A 66 3.94 -7.31 -17.86
N SER A 67 4.18 -7.61 -16.59
CA SER A 67 3.12 -7.64 -15.59
C SER A 67 2.55 -6.24 -15.31
N ILE A 68 3.39 -5.20 -15.35
CA ILE A 68 2.99 -3.79 -15.20
C ILE A 68 2.18 -3.34 -16.41
N GLU A 69 2.61 -3.68 -17.62
CA GLU A 69 1.89 -3.36 -18.86
C GLU A 69 0.45 -3.88 -18.85
N ASN A 70 0.20 -5.04 -18.25
CA ASN A 70 -1.08 -5.74 -18.23
C ASN A 70 -1.85 -5.63 -16.91
N SER A 71 -1.59 -4.62 -16.09
CA SER A 71 -2.27 -4.39 -14.81
C SER A 71 -2.61 -2.92 -14.63
N ILE A 72 -3.58 -2.59 -13.79
CA ILE A 72 -3.69 -1.25 -13.22
C ILE A 72 -2.60 -1.12 -12.16
N CYS A 73 -1.76 -0.10 -12.26
CA CYS A 73 -0.65 0.13 -11.35
C CYS A 73 -0.89 1.38 -10.50
N PHE A 74 -0.47 1.33 -9.26
CA PHE A 74 -0.57 2.43 -8.31
C PHE A 74 0.84 2.70 -7.75
N GLY A 75 1.42 3.84 -8.14
CA GLY A 75 2.68 4.32 -7.58
C GLY A 75 2.42 5.30 -6.44
N VAL A 76 3.14 5.16 -5.34
CA VAL A 76 3.18 6.14 -4.24
C VAL A 76 4.45 6.96 -4.39
N TYR A 77 4.31 8.27 -4.39
CA TYR A 77 5.41 9.22 -4.62
C TYR A 77 5.55 10.18 -3.45
N ASP A 78 6.77 10.51 -3.08
CA ASP A 78 7.06 11.55 -2.10
C ASP A 78 7.02 12.96 -2.75
N SER A 79 7.36 13.99 -1.97
CA SER A 79 7.36 15.39 -2.41
C SER A 79 8.41 15.72 -3.49
N SER A 80 9.39 14.83 -3.71
CA SER A 80 10.41 14.93 -4.76
C SER A 80 10.06 14.08 -6.00
N ASP A 81 8.84 13.58 -6.08
CA ASP A 81 8.36 12.65 -7.11
C ASP A 81 9.14 11.31 -7.16
N LYS A 82 9.83 10.94 -6.08
CA LYS A 82 10.46 9.63 -5.94
C LYS A 82 9.40 8.56 -5.65
N LEU A 83 9.46 7.44 -6.35
CA LEU A 83 8.61 6.28 -6.07
C LEU A 83 9.02 5.64 -4.74
N VAL A 84 8.08 5.58 -3.78
CA VAL A 84 8.29 5.05 -2.43
C VAL A 84 7.38 3.89 -2.07
N GLY A 85 6.47 3.55 -2.95
CA GLY A 85 5.58 2.39 -2.80
C GLY A 85 4.88 2.05 -4.11
N PHE A 86 4.35 0.84 -4.18
CA PHE A 86 3.72 0.32 -5.38
C PHE A 86 2.66 -0.71 -5.04
N ALA A 87 1.69 -0.85 -5.92
CA ALA A 87 0.78 -1.98 -6.03
C ALA A 87 0.34 -2.14 -7.47
N ARG A 88 -0.06 -3.36 -7.86
CA ARG A 88 -0.75 -3.60 -9.11
C ARG A 88 -2.02 -4.41 -8.90
N VAL A 89 -2.98 -4.22 -9.76
CA VAL A 89 -4.26 -4.93 -9.76
C VAL A 89 -4.48 -5.54 -11.13
N LEU A 90 -4.55 -6.86 -11.18
CA LEU A 90 -4.97 -7.61 -12.36
C LEU A 90 -6.50 -7.71 -12.32
N THR A 91 -7.16 -7.32 -13.41
CA THR A 91 -8.64 -7.29 -13.46
C THR A 91 -9.16 -7.46 -14.88
N ASP A 92 -10.39 -7.98 -14.99
CA ASP A 92 -11.18 -8.00 -16.20
C ASP A 92 -12.11 -6.77 -16.31
N TYR A 93 -12.04 -5.85 -15.34
CA TYR A 93 -12.87 -4.64 -15.22
C TYR A 93 -14.39 -4.89 -15.08
N ALA A 94 -14.82 -6.13 -14.84
CA ALA A 94 -16.23 -6.53 -14.82
C ALA A 94 -16.61 -7.33 -13.59
N VAL A 95 -15.84 -8.36 -13.26
CA VAL A 95 -16.21 -9.36 -12.25
C VAL A 95 -15.15 -9.52 -11.19
N PHE A 96 -13.85 -9.44 -11.55
CA PHE A 96 -12.76 -9.92 -10.73
C PHE A 96 -11.57 -8.94 -10.67
N ALA A 97 -10.96 -8.85 -9.51
CA ALA A 97 -9.68 -8.19 -9.32
C ALA A 97 -8.76 -9.00 -8.38
N TYR A 98 -7.48 -9.08 -8.73
CA TYR A 98 -6.44 -9.66 -7.89
C TYR A 98 -5.38 -8.61 -7.57
N ILE A 99 -5.25 -8.24 -6.28
CA ILE A 99 -4.27 -7.26 -5.82
C ILE A 99 -2.94 -7.96 -5.59
N MET A 100 -1.88 -7.44 -6.18
CA MET A 100 -0.56 -8.04 -6.20
C MET A 100 0.54 -7.01 -5.98
N ASP A 101 1.71 -7.51 -5.60
CA ASP A 101 2.97 -6.76 -5.54
C ASP A 101 2.86 -5.45 -4.72
N VAL A 102 2.13 -5.52 -3.60
CA VAL A 102 1.89 -4.38 -2.71
C VAL A 102 3.10 -4.17 -1.80
N PHE A 103 3.75 -3.02 -1.92
CA PHE A 103 4.83 -2.68 -1.00
C PHE A 103 4.93 -1.17 -0.72
N ILE A 104 5.57 -0.84 0.38
CA ILE A 104 6.11 0.47 0.73
C ILE A 104 7.58 0.25 1.10
N LEU A 105 8.49 1.06 0.56
CA LEU A 105 9.90 1.01 0.89
C LEU A 105 10.10 1.14 2.41
N GLU A 106 11.06 0.43 2.97
CA GLU A 106 11.23 0.25 4.42
C GLU A 106 11.32 1.58 5.16
N GLU A 107 12.08 2.53 4.63
CA GLU A 107 12.30 3.85 5.21
C GLU A 107 11.04 4.74 5.24
N TYR A 108 10.03 4.38 4.43
CA TYR A 108 8.74 5.10 4.34
C TYR A 108 7.59 4.38 5.08
N ARG A 109 7.86 3.23 5.71
CA ARG A 109 6.85 2.48 6.48
C ARG A 109 6.42 3.22 7.75
N LYS A 110 5.34 2.75 8.38
CA LYS A 110 4.75 3.29 9.61
C LYS A 110 4.20 4.72 9.49
N GLN A 111 4.10 5.26 8.28
CA GLN A 111 3.53 6.58 7.99
C GLN A 111 2.09 6.54 7.45
N GLY A 112 1.48 5.35 7.38
CA GLY A 112 0.12 5.16 6.91
C GLY A 112 -0.02 5.05 5.39
N LEU A 113 1.08 4.95 4.64
CA LEU A 113 1.08 4.90 3.17
C LEU A 113 0.38 3.67 2.62
N SER A 114 0.53 2.50 3.26
CA SER A 114 -0.20 1.29 2.86
C SER A 114 -1.72 1.49 2.92
N LYS A 115 -2.22 2.24 3.90
CA LYS A 115 -3.65 2.57 4.00
C LYS A 115 -4.08 3.54 2.90
N GLN A 116 -3.24 4.54 2.58
CA GLN A 116 -3.54 5.47 1.48
C GLN A 116 -3.57 4.73 0.15
N LEU A 117 -2.60 3.84 -0.09
CA LEU A 117 -2.52 3.01 -1.27
C LEU A 117 -3.75 2.11 -1.42
N MET A 118 -4.15 1.41 -0.35
CA MET A 118 -5.36 0.60 -0.36
C MET A 118 -6.63 1.43 -0.56
N ASN A 119 -6.73 2.62 0.05
CA ASN A 119 -7.85 3.52 -0.21
C ASN A 119 -7.92 3.91 -1.69
N ALA A 120 -6.79 4.24 -2.33
CA ALA A 120 -6.75 4.58 -3.74
C ALA A 120 -7.19 3.40 -4.63
N ILE A 121 -6.77 2.18 -4.31
CA ILE A 121 -7.20 0.97 -5.00
C ILE A 121 -8.72 0.77 -4.85
N MET A 122 -9.22 0.76 -3.62
CA MET A 122 -10.64 0.47 -3.35
C MET A 122 -11.59 1.57 -3.83
N GLN A 123 -11.09 2.78 -4.10
CA GLN A 123 -11.87 3.91 -4.62
C GLN A 123 -11.67 4.15 -6.13
N HIS A 124 -10.81 3.36 -6.80
CA HIS A 124 -10.56 3.52 -8.23
C HIS A 124 -11.82 3.24 -9.05
N SER A 125 -12.15 4.14 -10.01
CA SER A 125 -13.39 4.06 -10.81
C SER A 125 -13.59 2.72 -11.49
N ASP A 126 -12.54 2.20 -12.10
CA ASP A 126 -12.56 0.97 -12.89
C ASP A 126 -12.63 -0.31 -12.03
N LEU A 127 -12.54 -0.17 -10.71
CA LEU A 127 -12.63 -1.28 -9.77
C LEU A 127 -13.94 -1.26 -8.97
N GLN A 128 -14.88 -0.35 -9.31
CA GLN A 128 -16.18 -0.31 -8.65
C GLN A 128 -17.13 -1.36 -9.22
N GLY A 129 -17.99 -1.93 -8.36
CA GLY A 129 -19.00 -2.90 -8.77
C GLY A 129 -18.50 -4.31 -9.06
N LEU A 130 -17.19 -4.58 -8.92
CA LEU A 130 -16.66 -5.93 -9.09
C LEU A 130 -17.23 -6.87 -8.02
N GLN A 131 -17.51 -8.10 -8.42
CA GLN A 131 -18.09 -9.11 -7.53
C GLN A 131 -17.06 -9.67 -6.55
N ARG A 132 -15.76 -9.70 -6.93
CA ARG A 132 -14.74 -10.34 -6.11
C ARG A 132 -13.40 -9.63 -6.23
N PHE A 133 -12.83 -9.32 -5.06
CA PHE A 133 -11.43 -8.98 -4.90
C PHE A 133 -10.69 -10.14 -4.22
N MET A 134 -9.50 -10.44 -4.68
CA MET A 134 -8.62 -11.44 -4.04
C MET A 134 -7.20 -10.88 -3.89
N LEU A 135 -6.49 -11.44 -2.94
CA LEU A 135 -5.05 -11.26 -2.73
C LEU A 135 -4.51 -12.47 -1.95
N ALA A 136 -3.20 -12.62 -1.95
CA ALA A 136 -2.51 -13.51 -1.02
C ALA A 136 -1.52 -12.71 -0.17
N THR A 137 -1.44 -13.03 1.12
CA THR A 137 -0.50 -12.40 2.06
C THR A 137 -0.11 -13.37 3.16
N ASN A 138 1.14 -13.28 3.63
CA ASN A 138 1.62 -14.04 4.79
C ASN A 138 1.54 -13.22 6.08
N ASP A 139 1.63 -11.89 6.02
CA ASP A 139 1.97 -11.02 7.15
C ASP A 139 1.13 -9.75 7.28
N ALA A 140 0.25 -9.45 6.31
CA ALA A 140 -0.49 -8.19 6.27
C ALA A 140 -2.01 -8.35 6.43
N HIS A 141 -2.50 -9.44 7.02
CA HIS A 141 -3.94 -9.73 7.21
C HIS A 141 -4.67 -8.56 7.86
N GLU A 142 -4.15 -8.02 8.96
CA GLU A 142 -4.77 -6.88 9.68
C GLU A 142 -4.94 -5.62 8.82
N LEU A 143 -4.08 -5.42 7.82
CA LEU A 143 -4.23 -4.31 6.88
C LEU A 143 -5.45 -4.54 6.00
N TYR A 144 -5.54 -5.70 5.38
CA TYR A 144 -6.58 -6.01 4.39
C TYR A 144 -7.95 -6.24 5.02
N GLU A 145 -8.03 -6.78 6.23
CA GLU A 145 -9.29 -6.93 6.99
C GLU A 145 -10.02 -5.60 7.17
N LYS A 146 -9.29 -4.49 7.32
CA LYS A 146 -9.87 -3.13 7.41
C LYS A 146 -10.61 -2.68 6.15
N TYR A 147 -10.40 -3.39 5.04
CA TYR A 147 -11.05 -3.17 3.74
C TYR A 147 -12.06 -4.27 3.41
N GLY A 148 -12.42 -5.12 4.38
CA GLY A 148 -13.40 -6.18 4.21
C GLY A 148 -12.86 -7.49 3.66
N PHE A 149 -11.55 -7.61 3.45
CA PHE A 149 -10.93 -8.89 3.10
C PHE A 149 -11.00 -9.84 4.29
N ARG A 150 -11.16 -11.10 4.00
CA ARG A 150 -11.19 -12.20 4.99
C ARG A 150 -10.63 -13.46 4.37
N HIS A 151 -10.30 -14.45 5.18
CA HIS A 151 -9.99 -15.77 4.66
C HIS A 151 -11.11 -16.27 3.75
N THR A 152 -10.74 -16.80 2.60
CA THR A 152 -11.74 -17.29 1.66
C THR A 152 -12.52 -18.47 2.23
N LEU A 153 -13.85 -18.46 2.08
CA LEU A 153 -14.72 -19.56 2.48
C LEU A 153 -14.75 -20.70 1.46
N ILE A 154 -14.02 -20.53 0.34
CA ILE A 154 -13.99 -21.48 -0.75
C ILE A 154 -12.58 -21.95 -1.06
N SER A 155 -11.70 -21.98 -0.05
CA SER A 155 -10.29 -22.41 -0.21
C SER A 155 -10.17 -23.81 -0.82
N ASP A 156 -11.10 -24.69 -0.50
CA ASP A 156 -11.23 -26.04 -1.05
C ASP A 156 -11.65 -26.09 -2.53
N LYS A 157 -12.11 -24.96 -3.08
CA LYS A 157 -12.54 -24.83 -4.49
C LYS A 157 -11.54 -24.09 -5.35
N ILE A 158 -10.50 -23.54 -4.73
CA ILE A 158 -9.44 -22.83 -5.45
C ILE A 158 -8.35 -23.84 -5.80
N MET A 159 -8.01 -23.91 -7.08
CA MET A 159 -6.94 -24.77 -7.59
C MET A 159 -5.87 -23.89 -8.25
N GLU A 160 -4.61 -24.27 -8.13
CA GLU A 160 -3.48 -23.56 -8.73
C GLU A 160 -2.51 -24.51 -9.43
N ILE A 161 -1.80 -24.00 -10.41
CA ILE A 161 -0.62 -24.63 -10.98
C ILE A 161 0.55 -23.68 -10.72
N VAL A 162 1.57 -24.15 -10.05
CA VAL A 162 2.80 -23.37 -9.77
C VAL A 162 3.90 -23.89 -10.69
N ASN A 163 4.31 -23.06 -11.65
CA ASN A 163 5.47 -23.32 -12.49
C ASN A 163 6.72 -22.75 -11.82
N LYS A 164 7.85 -23.47 -11.94
CA LYS A 164 9.13 -22.92 -11.48
C LYS A 164 9.45 -21.64 -12.27
N PRO A 165 10.01 -20.59 -11.63
CA PRO A 165 10.52 -19.44 -12.36
C PRO A 165 11.53 -19.87 -13.42
N GLN A 166 11.37 -19.35 -14.63
CA GLN A 166 12.36 -19.52 -15.70
C GLN A 166 13.47 -18.51 -15.52
#